data_3fc6c2493851371da7fc33fd24fdbac0
#
_entry.id   3fc6c2493851371da7fc33fd24fdbac0
#
_cell.length_a   1.000
_cell.length_b   1.000
_cell.length_c   1.000
_cell.angle_alpha   90.00
_cell.angle_beta   90.00
_cell.angle_gamma   90.00
#
_symmetry.space_group_name_H-M   'P 1'
#
loop_
_entity.id
_entity.type
_entity.pdbx_description
1 polymer ?
#
loop_
_entity_poly.entity_id
_entity_poly.type
_entity_poly.pdbx_seq_one_letter_code
_entity_poly.pdbx_strand_id
1 'polypeptide(L)'
;NEIIQRGSPAIGQWVSTSKEYGDFLPSLNLIYDMDDNSVLRFAMSRAMARPRMEDMRASRNASVSITTQTWSGSGGNPNLKPWIADGVDLAYERYFNRTSYIGVAGFQKVMRNYIRNLTVSNYDFTGWTNTSGVTPLSNIGSFTLPINDDGTASNIGGGKNVSGIEFSGALDGALLWDELNGFGVIGSFSRGWTNIRSGDDIDPSKLPGF
;
A
#
# COMPACT_ATOMS: atom_id res chain seq x y z
N ASN A 1 10.21 -22.99 9.18
CA ASN A 1 11.66 -23.09 9.37
C ASN A 1 12.36 -22.56 8.12
N GLU A 2 13.10 -21.51 8.25
CA GLU A 2 13.85 -20.90 7.16
C GLU A 2 15.36 -20.97 7.43
N ILE A 3 16.13 -21.08 6.35
CA ILE A 3 17.61 -21.12 6.44
C ILE A 3 18.13 -19.69 6.39
N ILE A 4 18.83 -19.25 7.41
CA ILE A 4 19.66 -18.04 7.31
C ILE A 4 21.00 -18.43 6.71
N GLN A 5 21.21 -18.07 5.46
CA GLN A 5 22.52 -18.14 4.83
C GLN A 5 23.31 -16.87 5.16
N ARG A 6 24.32 -17.00 5.99
CA ARG A 6 25.33 -15.96 6.15
C ARG A 6 26.48 -16.24 5.18
N GLY A 7 26.36 -15.73 3.96
CA GLY A 7 27.47 -15.58 3.02
C GLY A 7 28.10 -16.82 2.38
N SER A 8 27.71 -18.05 2.71
CA SER A 8 28.19 -19.25 2.01
C SER A 8 27.10 -20.31 1.92
N PRO A 9 26.99 -21.02 0.79
CA PRO A 9 26.04 -22.11 0.65
C PRO A 9 26.28 -23.30 1.61
N ALA A 10 27.40 -23.34 2.30
CA ALA A 10 27.82 -24.48 3.12
C ALA A 10 27.42 -24.39 4.60
N ILE A 11 27.00 -23.23 5.11
CA ILE A 11 26.67 -23.07 6.53
C ILE A 11 25.37 -22.30 6.69
N GLY A 12 24.28 -22.99 6.43
CA GLY A 12 22.92 -22.48 6.74
C GLY A 12 22.57 -22.81 8.20
N GLN A 13 22.11 -21.83 8.95
CA GLN A 13 21.49 -22.03 10.25
C GLN A 13 19.97 -22.02 10.08
N TRP A 14 19.30 -23.09 10.56
CA TRP A 14 17.84 -23.12 10.61
C TRP A 14 17.34 -22.17 11.68
N VAL A 15 16.46 -21.26 11.29
CA VAL A 15 15.77 -20.37 12.22
C VAL A 15 14.27 -20.57 12.07
N SER A 16 13.62 -20.86 13.19
CA SER A 16 12.17 -20.89 13.26
C SER A 16 11.71 -19.60 13.91
N THR A 17 10.81 -18.90 13.23
CA THR A 17 10.17 -17.71 13.76
C THR A 17 8.68 -17.80 13.50
N SER A 18 7.90 -17.39 14.48
CA SER A 18 6.44 -17.29 14.37
C SER A 18 5.99 -15.96 14.95
N LYS A 19 4.98 -15.38 14.36
CA LYS A 19 4.31 -14.19 14.88
C LYS A 19 2.81 -14.34 14.72
N GLU A 20 2.10 -14.08 15.80
CA GLU A 20 0.64 -14.03 15.83
C GLU A 20 0.19 -12.57 15.91
N TYR A 21 -0.89 -12.25 15.25
CA TYR A 21 -1.57 -10.97 15.35
C TYR A 21 -3.07 -11.18 15.15
N GLY A 22 -3.85 -10.33 15.80
CA GLY A 22 -5.31 -10.27 15.63
C GLY A 22 -5.70 -8.82 15.37
N ASP A 23 -6.55 -8.61 14.37
CA ASP A 23 -7.03 -7.30 14.01
C ASP A 23 -8.56 -7.29 13.96
N PHE A 24 -9.15 -6.21 14.50
CA PHE A 24 -10.57 -5.96 14.41
C PHE A 24 -10.86 -5.08 13.17
N LEU A 25 -11.69 -5.59 12.25
CA LEU A 25 -11.98 -4.98 10.96
C LEU A 25 -13.47 -4.59 10.87
N PRO A 26 -13.90 -3.49 11.52
CA PRO A 26 -15.26 -3.06 11.47
C PRO A 26 -15.63 -2.47 10.11
N SER A 27 -16.90 -2.62 9.73
CA SER A 27 -17.49 -1.91 8.59
C SER A 27 -18.91 -1.48 8.90
N LEU A 28 -19.26 -0.31 8.40
CA LEU A 28 -20.60 0.25 8.49
C LEU A 28 -20.99 0.82 7.14
N ASN A 29 -22.15 0.46 6.63
CA ASN A 29 -22.72 1.03 5.43
C ASN A 29 -24.12 1.52 5.74
N LEU A 30 -24.38 2.79 5.47
CA LEU A 30 -25.69 3.42 5.61
C LEU A 30 -26.16 3.91 4.25
N ILE A 31 -27.41 3.63 3.94
CA ILE A 31 -28.09 4.10 2.75
C ILE A 31 -29.31 4.86 3.22
N TYR A 32 -29.46 6.08 2.75
CA TYR A 32 -30.59 6.94 3.06
C TYR A 32 -31.26 7.42 1.78
N ASP A 33 -32.48 6.96 1.56
CA ASP A 33 -33.33 7.43 0.46
C ASP A 33 -33.89 8.77 0.87
N MET A 34 -33.40 9.86 0.27
CA MET A 34 -33.83 11.24 0.58
C MET A 34 -35.18 11.53 -0.01
N ASP A 35 -35.44 11.03 -1.22
CA ASP A 35 -36.69 11.05 -1.96
C ASP A 35 -36.70 9.86 -2.94
N ASP A 36 -37.78 9.74 -3.74
CA ASP A 36 -37.93 8.62 -4.71
C ASP A 36 -36.82 8.54 -5.77
N ASN A 37 -36.01 9.59 -5.90
CA ASN A 37 -35.03 9.72 -6.95
C ASN A 37 -33.61 10.05 -6.43
N SER A 38 -33.42 10.21 -5.13
CA SER A 38 -32.16 10.66 -4.55
C SER A 38 -31.72 9.78 -3.40
N VAL A 39 -30.49 9.33 -3.46
CA VAL A 39 -29.88 8.42 -2.46
C VAL A 39 -28.60 9.02 -1.92
N LEU A 40 -28.46 9.02 -0.61
CA LEU A 40 -27.22 9.33 0.10
C LEU A 40 -26.63 8.03 0.67
N ARG A 41 -25.38 7.78 0.36
CA ARG A 41 -24.64 6.61 0.88
C ARG A 41 -23.48 7.07 1.73
N PHE A 42 -23.35 6.48 2.89
CA PHE A 42 -22.21 6.67 3.77
C PHE A 42 -21.60 5.29 4.08
N ALA A 43 -20.30 5.18 3.96
CA ALA A 43 -19.58 3.98 4.35
C ALA A 43 -18.36 4.34 5.20
N MET A 44 -18.08 3.50 6.18
CA MET A 44 -16.81 3.52 6.89
C MET A 44 -16.33 2.09 7.08
N SER A 45 -15.03 1.89 6.93
CA SER A 45 -14.47 0.54 7.05
C SER A 45 -13.00 0.58 7.44
N ARG A 46 -12.57 -0.48 8.11
CA ARG A 46 -11.17 -0.82 8.26
C ARG A 46 -10.85 -2.02 7.39
N ALA A 47 -9.91 -1.85 6.48
CA ALA A 47 -9.39 -2.90 5.62
C ALA A 47 -7.98 -3.30 6.06
N MET A 48 -7.62 -4.56 5.81
CA MET A 48 -6.31 -5.11 6.11
C MET A 48 -5.74 -5.82 4.88
N ALA A 49 -4.45 -5.64 4.63
CA ALA A 49 -3.69 -6.45 3.69
C ALA A 49 -2.49 -7.07 4.38
N ARG A 50 -2.30 -8.38 4.18
CA ARG A 50 -1.17 -9.11 4.76
C ARG A 50 0.12 -8.79 4.02
N PRO A 51 1.29 -8.79 4.71
CA PRO A 51 2.58 -8.70 4.07
C PRO A 51 2.78 -9.83 3.07
N ARG A 52 3.59 -9.61 2.06
CA ARG A 52 3.99 -10.70 1.16
C ARG A 52 4.84 -11.70 1.92
N MET A 53 4.71 -12.97 1.60
CA MET A 53 5.53 -14.02 2.23
C MET A 53 7.01 -13.81 1.98
N GLU A 54 7.37 -13.27 0.81
CA GLU A 54 8.75 -12.92 0.48
C GLU A 54 9.32 -11.85 1.42
N ASP A 55 8.53 -10.83 1.77
CA ASP A 55 8.94 -9.78 2.69
C ASP A 55 9.08 -10.30 4.12
N MET A 56 8.36 -11.36 4.47
CA MET A 56 8.37 -12.00 5.80
C MET A 56 9.42 -13.11 5.93
N ARG A 57 10.18 -13.43 4.90
CA ARG A 57 11.21 -14.46 4.97
C ARG A 57 12.24 -14.15 6.06
N ALA A 58 12.71 -15.15 6.78
CA ALA A 58 13.79 -15.00 7.75
C ALA A 58 15.18 -15.01 7.08
N SER A 59 15.25 -15.41 5.82
CA SER A 59 16.52 -15.50 5.09
C SER A 59 17.11 -14.13 4.81
N ARG A 60 18.44 -14.08 4.92
CA ARG A 60 19.24 -12.87 4.63
C ARG A 60 20.41 -13.27 3.76
N ASN A 61 20.77 -12.42 2.83
CA ASN A 61 21.93 -12.60 1.95
C ASN A 61 22.77 -11.33 1.91
N ALA A 62 24.05 -11.51 1.64
CA ALA A 62 24.96 -10.39 1.41
C ALA A 62 26.08 -10.82 0.46
N SER A 63 26.65 -9.86 -0.22
CA SER A 63 27.78 -10.03 -1.12
C SER A 63 28.70 -8.81 -1.08
N VAL A 64 29.96 -8.99 -1.49
CA VAL A 64 30.90 -7.90 -1.71
C VAL A 64 30.94 -7.58 -3.20
N SER A 65 30.72 -6.33 -3.54
CA SER A 65 30.82 -5.84 -4.92
C SER A 65 32.26 -5.95 -5.41
N ILE A 66 32.44 -6.54 -6.57
CA ILE A 66 33.76 -6.68 -7.20
C ILE A 66 34.35 -5.31 -7.58
N THR A 67 33.46 -4.38 -7.97
CA THR A 67 33.87 -3.05 -8.47
C THR A 67 34.18 -2.08 -7.33
N THR A 68 33.30 -2.03 -6.32
CA THR A 68 33.40 -1.04 -5.23
C THR A 68 34.05 -1.60 -3.97
N GLN A 69 34.24 -2.92 -3.89
CA GLN A 69 34.77 -3.63 -2.71
C GLN A 69 33.98 -3.34 -1.43
N THR A 70 32.68 -3.06 -1.58
CA THR A 70 31.77 -2.76 -0.46
C THR A 70 30.76 -3.87 -0.26
N TRP A 71 30.35 -4.08 0.98
CA TRP A 71 29.28 -4.99 1.33
C TRP A 71 27.92 -4.42 0.94
N SER A 72 27.08 -5.29 0.41
CA SER A 72 25.65 -5.04 0.26
C SER A 72 24.85 -6.29 0.63
N GLY A 73 23.74 -6.12 1.32
CA GLY A 73 22.90 -7.21 1.73
C GLY A 73 21.43 -6.88 1.70
N SER A 74 20.61 -7.92 1.71
CA SER A 74 19.16 -7.80 1.83
C SER A 74 18.57 -8.98 2.61
N GLY A 75 17.39 -8.77 3.16
CA GLY A 75 16.67 -9.82 3.87
C GLY A 75 15.19 -9.50 4.01
N GLY A 76 14.42 -10.48 4.44
CA GLY A 76 13.06 -10.26 4.88
C GLY A 76 12.96 -9.91 6.36
N ASN A 77 11.74 -9.65 6.82
CA ASN A 77 11.43 -9.34 8.21
C ASN A 77 10.20 -10.13 8.67
N PRO A 78 10.37 -11.23 9.40
CA PRO A 78 9.25 -12.03 9.91
C PRO A 78 8.33 -11.29 10.87
N ASN A 79 8.78 -10.15 11.40
CA ASN A 79 8.05 -9.33 12.36
C ASN A 79 7.10 -8.31 11.73
N LEU A 80 6.92 -8.34 10.42
CA LEU A 80 6.01 -7.43 9.73
C LEU A 80 4.57 -7.60 10.21
N LYS A 81 3.89 -6.48 10.39
CA LYS A 81 2.46 -6.40 10.67
C LYS A 81 1.68 -6.14 9.37
N PRO A 82 0.41 -6.54 9.32
CA PRO A 82 -0.45 -6.19 8.19
C PRO A 82 -0.57 -4.68 7.98
N TRP A 83 -0.81 -4.29 6.74
CA TRP A 83 -1.27 -2.95 6.41
C TRP A 83 -2.70 -2.77 6.90
N ILE A 84 -2.98 -1.63 7.48
CA ILE A 84 -4.33 -1.25 7.91
C ILE A 84 -4.69 0.05 7.20
N ALA A 85 -5.89 0.08 6.64
CA ALA A 85 -6.47 1.28 6.04
C ALA A 85 -7.83 1.56 6.68
N ASP A 86 -7.96 2.72 7.29
CA ASP A 86 -9.24 3.24 7.78
C ASP A 86 -9.82 4.16 6.69
N GLY A 87 -11.01 3.84 6.19
CA GLY A 87 -11.66 4.56 5.11
C GLY A 87 -13.03 5.12 5.51
N VAL A 88 -13.36 6.27 4.93
CA VAL A 88 -14.68 6.89 4.98
C VAL A 88 -15.05 7.32 3.57
N ASP A 89 -16.27 6.98 3.16
CA ASP A 89 -16.81 7.27 1.85
C ASP A 89 -18.19 7.92 2.01
N LEU A 90 -18.48 8.95 1.23
CA LEU A 90 -19.77 9.60 1.16
C LEU A 90 -20.14 9.79 -0.32
N ALA A 91 -21.31 9.32 -0.72
CA ALA A 91 -21.78 9.46 -2.07
C ALA A 91 -23.24 9.94 -2.10
N TYR A 92 -23.53 10.82 -3.04
CA TYR A 92 -24.86 11.27 -3.38
C TYR A 92 -25.16 10.93 -4.83
N GLU A 93 -26.32 10.32 -5.07
CA GLU A 93 -26.79 9.91 -6.38
C GLU A 93 -28.18 10.48 -6.60
N ARG A 94 -28.42 11.05 -7.79
CA ARG A 94 -29.73 11.47 -8.23
C ARG A 94 -30.07 10.82 -9.57
N TYR A 95 -31.21 10.16 -9.58
CA TYR A 95 -31.76 9.47 -10.74
C TYR A 95 -32.90 10.34 -11.35
N PHE A 96 -32.85 10.58 -12.64
CA PHE A 96 -33.87 11.32 -13.37
C PHE A 96 -34.87 10.39 -14.04
N ASN A 97 -34.41 9.23 -14.48
CA ASN A 97 -35.17 8.13 -15.04
C ASN A 97 -34.33 6.83 -14.94
N ARG A 98 -34.78 5.76 -15.62
CA ARG A 98 -34.09 4.44 -15.58
C ARG A 98 -32.71 4.44 -16.21
N THR A 99 -32.38 5.39 -17.07
CA THR A 99 -31.18 5.48 -17.86
C THR A 99 -30.31 6.67 -17.50
N SER A 100 -30.87 7.66 -16.81
CA SER A 100 -30.21 8.94 -16.53
C SER A 100 -29.99 9.14 -15.04
N TYR A 101 -28.76 9.39 -14.66
CA TYR A 101 -28.38 9.72 -13.28
C TYR A 101 -27.16 10.63 -13.26
N ILE A 102 -26.96 11.29 -12.15
CA ILE A 102 -25.71 11.94 -11.77
C ILE A 102 -25.31 11.47 -10.37
N GLY A 103 -24.01 11.32 -10.15
CA GLY A 103 -23.46 10.95 -8.87
C GLY A 103 -22.23 11.78 -8.53
N VAL A 104 -22.06 12.08 -7.26
CA VAL A 104 -20.86 12.66 -6.70
C VAL A 104 -20.46 11.86 -5.48
N ALA A 105 -19.19 11.50 -5.38
CA ALA A 105 -18.65 10.80 -4.23
C ALA A 105 -17.37 11.49 -3.75
N GLY A 106 -17.13 11.38 -2.46
CA GLY A 106 -15.88 11.78 -1.84
C GLY A 106 -15.40 10.67 -0.91
N PHE A 107 -14.12 10.46 -0.87
CA PHE A 107 -13.51 9.45 0.00
C PHE A 107 -12.27 9.97 0.70
N GLN A 108 -11.98 9.39 1.85
CA GLN A 108 -10.73 9.57 2.57
C GLN A 108 -10.27 8.24 3.16
N LYS A 109 -9.01 7.88 2.95
CA LYS A 109 -8.37 6.69 3.51
C LYS A 109 -7.11 7.08 4.26
N VAL A 110 -6.98 6.56 5.48
CA VAL A 110 -5.80 6.73 6.34
C VAL A 110 -5.11 5.39 6.47
N MET A 111 -3.87 5.31 5.98
CA MET A 111 -3.09 4.09 6.03
C MET A 111 -2.18 4.05 7.23
N ARG A 112 -2.13 2.89 7.88
CA ARG A 112 -1.29 2.59 9.03
C ARG A 112 -0.43 1.35 8.75
N ASN A 113 0.72 1.26 9.40
CA ASN A 113 1.63 0.10 9.32
C ASN A 113 2.00 -0.28 7.88
N TYR A 114 2.10 0.68 6.96
CA TYR A 114 2.51 0.32 5.61
C TYR A 114 3.94 -0.21 5.61
N ILE A 115 4.23 -1.07 4.64
CA ILE A 115 5.52 -1.75 4.53
C ILE A 115 6.35 -1.01 3.48
N ARG A 116 7.57 -0.64 3.86
CA ARG A 116 8.57 -0.09 2.94
C ARG A 116 9.92 -0.73 3.16
N ASN A 117 10.78 -0.64 2.17
CA ASN A 117 12.16 -1.04 2.32
C ASN A 117 12.95 0.08 3.02
N LEU A 118 13.70 -0.32 4.05
CA LEU A 118 14.67 0.52 4.73
C LEU A 118 16.07 0.04 4.36
N THR A 119 16.92 0.95 3.86
CA THR A 119 18.34 0.68 3.66
C THR A 119 19.15 1.31 4.79
N VAL A 120 19.83 0.46 5.54
CA VAL A 120 20.79 0.86 6.57
C VAL A 120 22.17 0.95 5.93
N SER A 121 22.74 2.16 5.84
CA SER A 121 24.00 2.41 5.16
C SER A 121 25.24 2.00 5.96
N ASN A 122 25.12 1.87 7.29
CA ASN A 122 26.22 1.54 8.19
C ASN A 122 26.02 0.18 8.88
N TYR A 123 25.54 -0.80 8.12
CA TYR A 123 25.34 -2.15 8.65
C TYR A 123 26.66 -2.87 8.81
N ASP A 124 26.88 -3.49 9.97
CA ASP A 124 28.10 -4.27 10.26
C ASP A 124 27.95 -5.73 9.78
N PHE A 125 28.80 -6.11 8.83
CA PHE A 125 28.91 -7.45 8.28
C PHE A 125 29.99 -8.31 8.97
N THR A 126 30.48 -7.91 10.12
CA THR A 126 31.43 -8.72 10.89
C THR A 126 30.86 -10.12 11.14
N GLY A 127 31.63 -11.14 10.82
CA GLY A 127 31.21 -12.54 10.93
C GLY A 127 30.39 -13.08 9.74
N TRP A 128 30.16 -12.27 8.71
CA TRP A 128 29.60 -12.76 7.45
C TRP A 128 30.70 -13.36 6.56
N THR A 129 30.39 -14.47 5.88
CA THR A 129 31.33 -15.11 4.97
C THR A 129 31.27 -14.43 3.60
N ASN A 130 32.38 -13.95 3.14
CA ASN A 130 32.52 -13.38 1.80
C ASN A 130 32.91 -14.50 0.79
N THR A 131 32.03 -14.70 -0.20
CA THR A 131 32.23 -15.70 -1.27
C THR A 131 32.60 -15.07 -2.61
N SER A 132 32.73 -13.75 -2.68
CA SER A 132 33.05 -13.04 -3.94
C SER A 132 34.49 -13.20 -4.42
N GLY A 133 35.37 -13.67 -3.55
CA GLY A 133 36.82 -13.72 -3.82
C GLY A 133 37.53 -12.36 -3.76
N VAL A 134 36.81 -11.29 -3.42
CA VAL A 134 37.33 -9.93 -3.32
C VAL A 134 37.38 -9.50 -1.86
N THR A 135 38.47 -8.94 -1.40
CA THR A 135 38.62 -8.42 -0.05
C THR A 135 37.84 -7.10 0.07
N PRO A 136 36.90 -7.01 1.00
CA PRO A 136 36.16 -5.76 1.20
C PRO A 136 37.07 -4.70 1.85
N LEU A 137 36.81 -3.42 1.52
CA LEU A 137 37.54 -2.29 2.12
C LEU A 137 37.16 -2.09 3.61
N SER A 138 35.99 -2.52 3.99
CA SER A 138 35.49 -2.43 5.37
C SER A 138 34.42 -3.51 5.58
N ASN A 139 34.18 -3.90 6.83
CA ASN A 139 33.04 -4.74 7.19
C ASN A 139 31.72 -3.95 7.27
N ILE A 140 31.75 -2.66 7.03
CA ILE A 140 30.57 -1.81 7.02
C ILE A 140 30.03 -1.68 5.58
N GLY A 141 28.72 -1.77 5.43
CA GLY A 141 28.08 -1.68 4.13
C GLY A 141 26.60 -1.34 4.24
N SER A 142 25.86 -1.56 3.17
CA SER A 142 24.41 -1.30 3.12
C SER A 142 23.60 -2.58 3.28
N PHE A 143 22.55 -2.53 4.08
CA PHE A 143 21.60 -3.65 4.23
C PHE A 143 20.17 -3.17 4.07
N THR A 144 19.41 -3.82 3.19
CA THR A 144 18.02 -3.46 2.89
C THR A 144 17.06 -4.51 3.44
N LEU A 145 16.05 -4.07 4.16
CA LEU A 145 15.00 -4.95 4.69
C LEU A 145 13.63 -4.24 4.70
N PRO A 146 12.54 -4.99 4.55
CA PRO A 146 11.20 -4.43 4.69
C PRO A 146 10.89 -4.14 6.17
N ILE A 147 10.31 -2.98 6.44
CA ILE A 147 9.86 -2.56 7.77
C ILE A 147 8.42 -2.05 7.72
N ASN A 148 7.73 -2.12 8.85
CA ASN A 148 6.51 -1.35 9.01
C ASN A 148 6.85 0.10 9.32
N ASP A 149 6.17 1.00 8.65
CA ASP A 149 6.21 2.42 8.93
C ASP A 149 4.82 2.87 9.37
N ASP A 150 4.70 3.35 10.58
CA ASP A 150 3.46 3.86 11.17
C ASP A 150 3.27 5.36 10.95
N GLY A 151 4.17 5.99 10.21
CA GLY A 151 4.18 7.43 9.97
C GLY A 151 4.85 8.23 11.08
N THR A 152 5.35 7.58 12.14
CA THR A 152 6.04 8.24 13.27
C THR A 152 7.54 8.34 13.04
N ALA A 153 8.11 7.60 12.11
CA ALA A 153 9.52 7.73 11.73
C ALA A 153 9.74 9.11 11.10
N SER A 154 9.99 10.05 11.97
CA SER A 154 9.95 11.46 11.74
C SER A 154 11.15 11.93 10.99
N ASN A 155 11.30 12.07 9.88
CA ASN A 155 11.98 13.09 9.08
C ASN A 155 11.40 13.13 7.66
N ILE A 156 10.48 12.23 7.36
CA ILE A 156 9.71 12.19 6.13
C ILE A 156 8.25 12.45 6.53
N GLY A 157 8.03 13.56 7.20
CA GLY A 157 6.76 13.92 7.79
C GLY A 157 5.59 13.74 6.83
N GLY A 158 4.58 13.10 7.30
CA GLY A 158 3.29 13.09 6.66
C GLY A 158 2.53 11.81 6.96
N GLY A 159 1.37 11.96 7.56
CA GLY A 159 0.38 10.91 7.60
C GLY A 159 0.11 10.42 6.17
N LYS A 160 -0.32 9.17 6.04
CA LYS A 160 -0.51 8.53 4.75
C LYS A 160 -1.98 8.56 4.42
N ASN A 161 -2.43 9.73 4.01
CA ASN A 161 -3.80 9.97 3.63
C ASN A 161 -3.92 9.93 2.11
N VAL A 162 -4.94 9.24 1.66
CA VAL A 162 -5.41 9.29 0.29
C VAL A 162 -6.85 9.79 0.35
N SER A 163 -7.17 10.82 -0.39
CA SER A 163 -8.52 11.38 -0.49
C SER A 163 -8.85 11.69 -1.94
N GLY A 164 -10.11 11.75 -2.27
CA GLY A 164 -10.52 12.08 -3.63
C GLY A 164 -11.98 12.42 -3.73
N ILE A 165 -12.33 12.95 -4.89
CA ILE A 165 -13.68 13.21 -5.34
C ILE A 165 -13.91 12.52 -6.68
N GLU A 166 -15.13 12.04 -6.87
CA GLU A 166 -15.55 11.35 -8.07
C GLU A 166 -16.89 11.90 -8.53
N PHE A 167 -17.00 12.14 -9.82
CA PHE A 167 -18.23 12.50 -10.48
C PHE A 167 -18.54 11.46 -11.53
N SER A 168 -19.77 11.00 -11.61
CA SER A 168 -20.22 10.09 -12.64
C SER A 168 -21.63 10.48 -13.09
N GLY A 169 -21.94 10.20 -14.33
CA GLY A 169 -23.28 10.45 -14.83
C GLY A 169 -23.54 9.80 -16.18
N ALA A 170 -24.79 9.50 -16.39
CA ALA A 170 -25.35 9.09 -17.66
C ALA A 170 -26.61 9.93 -17.90
N LEU A 171 -26.73 10.54 -19.05
CA LEU A 171 -27.86 11.37 -19.42
C LEU A 171 -28.40 10.91 -20.78
N ASP A 172 -29.67 10.61 -20.82
CA ASP A 172 -30.40 10.37 -22.04
C ASP A 172 -30.70 11.73 -22.72
N GLY A 173 -30.51 11.81 -24.02
CA GLY A 173 -30.71 13.02 -24.80
C GLY A 173 -32.12 13.54 -24.74
N ALA A 174 -33.10 12.65 -24.65
CA ALA A 174 -34.51 13.02 -24.50
C ALA A 174 -34.81 13.82 -23.20
N LEU A 175 -33.91 13.75 -22.21
CA LEU A 175 -33.99 14.54 -20.97
C LEU A 175 -33.69 16.04 -21.24
N LEU A 176 -32.92 16.32 -22.29
CA LEU A 176 -32.48 17.66 -22.68
C LEU A 176 -33.40 18.25 -23.76
N TRP A 177 -33.60 17.48 -24.84
CA TRP A 177 -34.49 17.87 -25.96
C TRP A 177 -35.07 16.62 -26.62
N ASP A 178 -36.32 16.67 -27.06
CA ASP A 178 -37.02 15.55 -27.70
C ASP A 178 -36.30 15.05 -28.99
N GLU A 179 -35.65 15.96 -29.71
CA GLU A 179 -34.90 15.65 -30.94
C GLU A 179 -33.65 14.79 -30.69
N LEU A 180 -33.16 14.76 -29.43
CA LEU A 180 -32.02 13.96 -29.05
C LEU A 180 -32.44 12.56 -28.52
N ASN A 181 -33.69 12.19 -28.70
CA ASN A 181 -34.18 10.85 -28.34
C ASN A 181 -33.35 9.77 -29.09
N GLY A 182 -32.85 8.77 -28.37
CA GLY A 182 -32.00 7.73 -28.92
C GLY A 182 -30.51 8.03 -28.83
N PHE A 183 -30.14 9.22 -28.40
CA PHE A 183 -28.75 9.56 -28.05
C PHE A 183 -28.60 9.64 -26.52
N GLY A 184 -27.38 9.37 -26.04
CA GLY A 184 -27.06 9.51 -24.63
C GLY A 184 -25.59 9.85 -24.43
N VAL A 185 -25.25 10.43 -23.27
CA VAL A 185 -23.89 10.75 -22.86
C VAL A 185 -23.60 10.08 -21.54
N ILE A 186 -22.46 9.40 -21.46
CA ILE A 186 -21.94 8.82 -20.22
C ILE A 186 -20.57 9.43 -19.98
N GLY A 187 -20.31 9.85 -18.75
CA GLY A 187 -19.03 10.43 -18.37
C GLY A 187 -18.70 10.18 -16.91
N SER A 188 -17.40 10.16 -16.62
CA SER A 188 -16.90 10.13 -15.26
C SER A 188 -15.66 11.00 -15.15
N PHE A 189 -15.45 11.57 -13.97
CA PHE A 189 -14.25 12.32 -13.62
C PHE A 189 -13.88 11.96 -12.19
N SER A 190 -12.59 11.66 -11.97
CA SER A 190 -12.06 11.44 -10.63
C SER A 190 -10.81 12.28 -10.40
N ARG A 191 -10.64 12.78 -9.18
CA ARG A 191 -9.44 13.48 -8.75
C ARG A 191 -9.06 13.03 -7.36
N GLY A 192 -7.84 12.47 -7.24
CA GLY A 192 -7.27 12.03 -5.98
C GLY A 192 -6.13 12.93 -5.51
N TRP A 193 -5.98 13.01 -4.21
CA TRP A 193 -4.87 13.67 -3.52
C TRP A 193 -4.25 12.69 -2.54
N THR A 194 -2.93 12.74 -2.45
CA THR A 194 -2.18 11.97 -1.47
C THR A 194 -1.07 12.82 -0.88
N ASN A 195 -0.82 12.66 0.40
CA ASN A 195 0.35 13.24 1.06
C ASN A 195 1.52 12.25 1.20
N ILE A 196 1.45 11.11 0.54
CA ILE A 196 2.55 10.16 0.41
C ILE A 196 3.64 10.85 -0.41
N ARG A 197 4.84 11.01 0.15
CA ARG A 197 5.94 11.68 -0.55
C ARG A 197 6.64 10.73 -1.51
N SER A 198 7.08 11.27 -2.64
CA SER A 198 7.98 10.60 -3.59
C SER A 198 9.29 10.25 -2.88
N GLY A 199 9.68 8.99 -2.89
CA GLY A 199 10.80 8.42 -2.14
C GLY A 199 10.37 7.36 -1.13
N ASP A 200 9.09 7.24 -0.87
CA ASP A 200 8.53 6.20 -0.01
C ASP A 200 8.29 4.88 -0.75
N ASP A 201 8.77 4.68 -1.95
CA ASP A 201 8.65 3.46 -2.80
C ASP A 201 7.29 2.73 -2.70
N ILE A 202 6.20 3.49 -2.51
CA ILE A 202 4.87 2.93 -2.41
C ILE A 202 4.23 2.98 -3.80
N ASP A 203 3.99 1.80 -4.33
CA ASP A 203 3.16 1.62 -5.50
C ASP A 203 1.68 1.74 -5.07
N PRO A 204 0.98 2.81 -5.48
CA PRO A 204 -0.42 3.01 -5.10
C PRO A 204 -1.34 1.86 -5.53
N SER A 205 -0.99 1.15 -6.63
CA SER A 205 -1.77 0.00 -7.12
C SER A 205 -1.74 -1.21 -6.18
N LYS A 206 -0.84 -1.21 -5.20
CA LYS A 206 -0.70 -2.27 -4.19
C LYS A 206 -1.41 -1.94 -2.88
N LEU A 207 -2.10 -0.81 -2.82
CA LEU A 207 -2.84 -0.41 -1.63
C LEU A 207 -4.16 -1.19 -1.51
N PRO A 208 -4.56 -1.59 -0.30
CA PRO A 208 -5.84 -2.25 -0.09
C PRO A 208 -6.99 -1.34 -0.51
N GLY A 209 -7.87 -1.84 -1.37
CA GLY A 209 -9.08 -1.13 -1.77
C GLY A 209 -8.95 -0.20 -2.98
N PHE A 210 -7.93 -0.41 -3.82
CA PHE A 210 -7.84 0.11 -5.18
C PHE A 210 -8.03 -1.01 -6.18
#